data_d88e4d65aaf249fa059749f0fbba5355
#
_entry.id   d88e4d65aaf249fa059749f0fbba5355
#
_cell.length_a   1.000
_cell.length_b   1.000
_cell.length_c   1.000
_cell.angle_alpha   90.00
_cell.angle_beta   90.00
_cell.angle_gamma   90.00
#
_symmetry.space_group_name_H-M   'P 1'
#
loop_
_entity.id
_entity.type
_entity.pdbx_description
1 polymer ?
#
loop_
_entity_poly.entity_id
_entity_poly.type
_entity_poly.pdbx_seq_one_letter_code
_entity_poly.pdbx_strand_id
1 'polypeptide(L)'
;MVELVSLKHDQRVLDSSTSALDKNDLKDLETVAHILVVDDEPDILELTRYTLSSEGFQVTTAATGNEALSRIARDKPDLVVLDLMLPDQSGVEICKKLRANPTFEQLPIIMLTARSEEVDRVVGFEIGADDYVTKPFSPRELALRIRSVLRRSSNPRPRDLLLQRDELTLDREAHRCTVAEQEIELTAKEFDLLATLMMRPGQVRTREQLIEAVWGSDFSVSSRTIDTHLKRLREKIGPYAELIQTVRGVGYRFSE
;
A
#
# COMPACT_ATOMS: atom_id res chain seq x y z
N MET A 1 -21.34 -69.44 18.42
CA MET A 1 -20.74 -70.05 17.22
C MET A 1 -21.17 -69.19 16.06
N VAL A 2 -20.26 -68.82 15.19
CA VAL A 2 -20.48 -68.02 13.99
C VAL A 2 -20.36 -66.47 14.24
N GLU A 3 -19.57 -65.66 13.68
CA GLU A 3 -18.36 -65.75 12.91
C GLU A 3 -17.72 -64.36 12.95
N LEU A 4 -16.46 -64.29 13.35
CA LEU A 4 -15.57 -63.14 13.23
C LEU A 4 -14.85 -63.28 11.90
N VAL A 5 -15.33 -62.63 10.85
CA VAL A 5 -14.61 -62.52 9.59
C VAL A 5 -14.65 -61.10 9.06
N SER A 6 -13.46 -60.52 8.97
CA SER A 6 -13.02 -59.56 7.95
C SER A 6 -13.52 -58.12 8.02
N LEU A 7 -12.79 -57.30 8.77
CA LEU A 7 -12.58 -55.88 8.50
C LEU A 7 -11.07 -55.57 8.54
N LYS A 8 -10.36 -56.15 7.58
CA LYS A 8 -8.97 -55.80 7.24
C LYS A 8 -8.87 -55.48 5.76
N HIS A 9 -9.54 -54.41 5.34
CA HIS A 9 -9.28 -53.87 3.99
C HIS A 9 -9.89 -52.47 3.86
N ASP A 10 -9.36 -51.47 4.59
CA ASP A 10 -9.52 -50.07 4.20
C ASP A 10 -8.60 -49.13 4.99
N GLN A 11 -7.36 -49.54 5.20
CA GLN A 11 -6.35 -48.72 5.88
C GLN A 11 -5.20 -48.30 4.95
N ARG A 12 -5.43 -48.31 3.62
CA ARG A 12 -4.39 -47.93 2.63
C ARG A 12 -4.80 -46.77 1.70
N VAL A 13 -5.85 -46.04 1.98
CA VAL A 13 -6.27 -44.91 1.13
C VAL A 13 -6.18 -43.54 1.86
N LEU A 14 -5.77 -43.52 3.12
CA LEU A 14 -5.65 -42.26 3.89
C LEU A 14 -4.20 -41.76 4.05
N ASP A 15 -3.22 -42.39 3.40
CA ASP A 15 -1.81 -42.07 3.61
C ASP A 15 -1.10 -41.38 2.40
N SER A 16 -1.87 -40.80 1.47
CA SER A 16 -1.29 -40.15 0.29
C SER A 16 -1.78 -38.73 0.03
N SER A 17 -2.42 -38.07 0.99
CA SER A 17 -2.89 -36.68 0.84
C SER A 17 -2.33 -35.71 1.90
N THR A 18 -1.35 -36.14 2.72
CA THR A 18 -0.62 -35.24 3.62
C THR A 18 0.73 -34.92 3.01
N SER A 19 0.73 -34.47 1.76
CA SER A 19 1.90 -33.93 1.09
C SER A 19 2.02 -32.45 1.39
N ALA A 20 2.95 -32.12 2.28
CA ALA A 20 3.70 -30.87 2.30
C ALA A 20 2.86 -29.58 2.20
N LEU A 21 2.17 -29.22 3.27
CA LEU A 21 2.03 -27.81 3.58
C LEU A 21 3.43 -27.24 3.79
N ASP A 22 3.83 -26.42 2.85
CA ASP A 22 5.14 -25.80 2.82
C ASP A 22 5.30 -25.04 4.15
N LYS A 23 6.46 -25.18 4.82
CA LYS A 23 6.76 -24.46 6.06
C LYS A 23 6.69 -22.93 5.92
N ASN A 24 6.61 -22.42 4.68
CA ASN A 24 6.34 -21.05 4.37
C ASN A 24 4.84 -20.67 4.49
N ASP A 25 3.89 -21.60 4.25
CA ASP A 25 2.46 -21.36 4.42
C ASP A 25 2.04 -21.24 5.90
N LEU A 26 2.86 -21.78 6.82
CA LEU A 26 2.67 -21.64 8.27
C LEU A 26 3.28 -20.35 8.84
N LYS A 27 4.00 -19.56 8.03
CA LYS A 27 4.56 -18.27 8.44
C LYS A 27 3.60 -17.11 8.21
N ASP A 28 2.54 -17.33 7.44
CA ASP A 28 1.39 -16.44 7.24
C ASP A 28 0.27 -16.69 8.27
N LEU A 29 0.58 -17.26 9.44
CA LEU A 29 -0.25 -17.10 10.63
C LEU A 29 -0.28 -15.59 10.92
N GLU A 30 -1.35 -14.96 10.47
CA GLU A 30 -1.68 -13.54 10.51
C GLU A 30 -1.27 -12.94 11.85
N THR A 31 -0.11 -12.31 11.89
CA THR A 31 0.16 -11.37 12.99
C THR A 31 -0.87 -10.26 12.83
N VAL A 32 -1.80 -10.21 13.78
CA VAL A 32 -2.85 -9.19 13.80
C VAL A 32 -2.16 -7.82 13.79
N ALA A 33 -2.33 -7.07 12.71
CA ALA A 33 -1.66 -5.79 12.55
C ALA A 33 -2.12 -4.80 13.65
N HIS A 34 -1.16 -4.14 14.27
CA HIS A 34 -1.36 -3.17 15.35
C HIS A 34 -1.46 -1.76 14.80
N ILE A 35 -2.62 -1.13 14.96
CA ILE A 35 -2.93 0.22 14.50
C ILE A 35 -2.99 1.18 15.68
N LEU A 36 -2.27 2.29 15.61
CA LEU A 36 -2.44 3.40 16.53
C LEU A 36 -3.34 4.46 15.88
N VAL A 37 -4.45 4.80 16.53
CA VAL A 37 -5.35 5.88 16.09
C VAL A 37 -5.16 7.08 17.01
N VAL A 38 -4.88 8.25 16.42
CA VAL A 38 -4.60 9.51 17.13
C VAL A 38 -5.61 10.55 16.70
N ASP A 39 -6.46 10.97 17.62
CA ASP A 39 -7.50 11.97 17.41
C ASP A 39 -7.88 12.56 18.78
N ASP A 40 -8.19 13.86 18.88
CA ASP A 40 -8.60 14.46 20.15
C ASP A 40 -10.10 14.31 20.45
N GLU A 41 -10.89 13.87 19.46
CA GLU A 41 -12.32 13.60 19.59
C GLU A 41 -12.59 12.19 20.15
N PRO A 42 -13.08 12.02 21.41
CA PRO A 42 -13.28 10.71 22.01
C PRO A 42 -14.24 9.81 21.23
N ASP A 43 -15.29 10.40 20.64
CA ASP A 43 -16.30 9.67 19.88
C ASP A 43 -15.70 9.06 18.59
N ILE A 44 -14.79 9.81 17.93
CA ILE A 44 -14.06 9.33 16.75
C ILE A 44 -13.12 8.20 17.14
N LEU A 45 -12.38 8.34 18.24
CA LEU A 45 -11.49 7.29 18.75
C LEU A 45 -12.26 6.02 19.07
N GLU A 46 -13.41 6.12 19.78
CA GLU A 46 -14.22 4.96 20.18
C GLU A 46 -14.82 4.25 18.97
N LEU A 47 -15.44 5.00 18.06
CA LEU A 47 -16.04 4.45 16.84
C LEU A 47 -14.98 3.78 15.94
N THR A 48 -13.85 4.44 15.76
CA THR A 48 -12.77 3.93 14.91
C THR A 48 -12.15 2.69 15.53
N ARG A 49 -11.87 2.71 16.84
CA ARG A 49 -11.36 1.55 17.57
C ARG A 49 -12.30 0.35 17.46
N TYR A 50 -13.60 0.55 17.70
CA TYR A 50 -14.59 -0.53 17.62
C TYR A 50 -14.62 -1.13 16.22
N THR A 51 -14.71 -0.29 15.19
CA THR A 51 -14.84 -0.77 13.81
C THR A 51 -13.55 -1.47 13.34
N LEU A 52 -12.37 -0.89 13.58
CA LEU A 52 -11.12 -1.52 13.17
C LEU A 52 -10.85 -2.82 13.93
N SER A 53 -11.22 -2.89 15.21
CA SER A 53 -11.12 -4.15 15.97
C SER A 53 -12.05 -5.23 15.41
N SER A 54 -13.28 -4.87 14.99
CA SER A 54 -14.19 -5.82 14.33
C SER A 54 -13.73 -6.27 12.96
N GLU A 55 -12.85 -5.47 12.30
CA GLU A 55 -12.18 -5.79 11.03
C GLU A 55 -10.90 -6.63 11.23
N GLY A 56 -10.58 -7.02 12.47
CA GLY A 56 -9.47 -7.91 12.79
C GLY A 56 -8.15 -7.23 13.12
N PHE A 57 -8.11 -5.91 13.34
CA PHE A 57 -6.92 -5.19 13.77
C PHE A 57 -6.79 -5.15 15.30
N GLN A 58 -5.55 -5.14 15.79
CA GLN A 58 -5.27 -4.70 17.16
C GLN A 58 -5.21 -3.17 17.16
N VAL A 59 -5.99 -2.51 18.02
CA VAL A 59 -6.10 -1.04 17.99
C VAL A 59 -5.76 -0.45 19.35
N THR A 60 -4.84 0.52 19.34
CA THR A 60 -4.59 1.44 20.45
C THR A 60 -4.92 2.87 20.03
N THR A 61 -5.24 3.72 21.00
CA THR A 61 -5.67 5.10 20.74
C THR A 61 -4.84 6.08 21.53
N ALA A 62 -4.66 7.30 21.03
CA ALA A 62 -4.05 8.42 21.73
C ALA A 62 -4.86 9.68 21.46
N ALA A 63 -5.03 10.53 22.48
CA ALA A 63 -5.80 11.77 22.36
C ALA A 63 -4.90 13.01 22.15
N THR A 64 -3.59 12.86 22.21
CA THR A 64 -2.62 13.95 22.04
C THR A 64 -1.39 13.48 21.27
N GLY A 65 -0.67 14.41 20.67
CA GLY A 65 0.56 14.10 19.93
C GLY A 65 1.68 13.57 20.83
N ASN A 66 1.82 14.07 22.06
CA ASN A 66 2.80 13.57 23.01
C ASN A 66 2.50 12.13 23.43
N GLU A 67 1.25 11.80 23.66
CA GLU A 67 0.82 10.43 23.93
C GLU A 67 1.10 9.54 22.72
N ALA A 68 0.79 10.00 21.51
CA ALA A 68 1.05 9.29 20.27
C ALA A 68 2.54 8.92 20.12
N LEU A 69 3.44 9.90 20.26
CA LEU A 69 4.89 9.67 20.18
C LEU A 69 5.38 8.68 21.24
N SER A 70 4.86 8.77 22.46
CA SER A 70 5.19 7.83 23.55
C SER A 70 4.74 6.41 23.24
N ARG A 71 3.51 6.26 22.69
CA ARG A 71 2.98 4.95 22.29
C ARG A 71 3.74 4.36 21.09
N ILE A 72 4.06 5.18 20.08
CA ILE A 72 4.85 4.74 18.92
C ILE A 72 6.20 4.15 19.38
N ALA A 73 6.89 4.86 20.29
CA ALA A 73 8.18 4.40 20.79
C ALA A 73 8.09 3.09 21.61
N ARG A 74 7.03 2.94 22.41
CA ARG A 74 6.83 1.79 23.30
C ARG A 74 6.22 0.59 22.59
N ASP A 75 5.13 0.81 21.86
CA ASP A 75 4.24 -0.23 21.37
C ASP A 75 4.56 -0.64 19.92
N LYS A 76 5.34 0.17 19.20
CA LYS A 76 5.80 -0.04 17.81
C LYS A 76 4.65 -0.50 16.89
N PRO A 77 3.61 0.33 16.68
CA PRO A 77 2.50 -0.03 15.81
C PRO A 77 2.96 -0.25 14.37
N ASP A 78 2.21 -1.07 13.62
CA ASP A 78 2.46 -1.34 12.21
C ASP A 78 1.99 -0.19 11.30
N LEU A 79 1.05 0.65 11.80
CA LEU A 79 0.55 1.83 11.10
C LEU A 79 -0.04 2.83 12.11
N VAL A 80 0.11 4.12 11.79
CA VAL A 80 -0.50 5.23 12.54
C VAL A 80 -1.57 5.91 11.70
N VAL A 81 -2.76 6.06 12.25
CA VAL A 81 -3.81 6.96 11.76
C VAL A 81 -3.71 8.23 12.59
N LEU A 82 -3.44 9.37 11.99
CA LEU A 82 -3.03 10.59 12.68
C LEU A 82 -3.87 11.79 12.26
N ASP A 83 -4.59 12.39 13.21
CA ASP A 83 -5.26 13.66 12.96
C ASP A 83 -4.25 14.79 12.77
N LEU A 84 -4.55 15.69 11.83
CA LEU A 84 -3.78 16.91 11.61
C LEU A 84 -3.89 17.89 12.79
N MET A 85 -5.06 17.98 13.40
CA MET A 85 -5.39 18.97 14.43
C MET A 85 -5.43 18.30 15.80
N LEU A 86 -4.34 18.34 16.54
CA LEU A 86 -4.27 17.87 17.92
C LEU A 86 -4.03 19.03 18.87
N PRO A 87 -4.45 18.92 20.13
CA PRO A 87 -4.45 20.06 21.08
C PRO A 87 -3.05 20.53 21.48
N ASP A 88 -2.03 19.68 21.36
CA ASP A 88 -0.68 19.96 21.85
C ASP A 88 0.34 20.20 20.73
N GLN A 89 0.16 19.59 19.57
CA GLN A 89 1.01 19.78 18.40
C GLN A 89 0.32 19.29 17.12
N SER A 90 0.70 19.86 15.98
CA SER A 90 0.15 19.45 14.69
C SER A 90 0.57 18.02 14.30
N GLY A 91 -0.37 17.24 13.69
CA GLY A 91 -0.05 15.94 13.10
C GLY A 91 1.06 16.03 12.05
N VAL A 92 1.15 17.16 11.34
CA VAL A 92 2.24 17.47 10.42
C VAL A 92 3.61 17.46 11.10
N GLU A 93 3.72 18.09 12.28
CA GLU A 93 4.97 18.13 13.03
C GLU A 93 5.35 16.76 13.56
N ILE A 94 4.35 15.96 13.99
CA ILE A 94 4.57 14.57 14.41
C ILE A 94 5.10 13.75 13.24
N CYS A 95 4.49 13.85 12.08
CA CYS A 95 4.92 13.13 10.87
C CYS A 95 6.36 13.49 10.50
N LYS A 96 6.72 14.78 10.48
CA LYS A 96 8.10 15.24 10.23
C LYS A 96 9.09 14.66 11.25
N LYS A 97 8.73 14.64 12.55
CA LYS A 97 9.58 14.05 13.60
C LYS A 97 9.79 12.54 13.36
N LEU A 98 8.76 11.82 12.96
CA LEU A 98 8.84 10.40 12.66
C LEU A 98 9.69 10.13 11.41
N ARG A 99 9.53 10.89 10.34
CA ARG A 99 10.33 10.77 9.11
C ARG A 99 11.81 11.15 9.31
N ALA A 100 12.10 12.06 10.24
CA ALA A 100 13.47 12.43 10.60
C ALA A 100 14.16 11.40 11.52
N ASN A 101 13.42 10.41 12.05
CA ASN A 101 13.96 9.40 12.95
C ASN A 101 14.16 8.07 12.18
N PRO A 102 15.42 7.59 12.01
CA PRO A 102 15.69 6.35 11.27
C PRO A 102 14.93 5.11 11.76
N THR A 103 14.51 5.09 13.04
CA THR A 103 13.72 3.97 13.59
C THR A 103 12.29 3.97 13.09
N PHE A 104 11.73 5.13 12.74
CA PHE A 104 10.32 5.32 12.40
C PHE A 104 10.11 5.94 11.01
N GLU A 105 11.17 6.19 10.25
CA GLU A 105 11.08 6.80 8.92
C GLU A 105 10.17 6.03 7.96
N GLN A 106 10.14 4.70 8.10
CA GLN A 106 9.33 3.79 7.28
C GLN A 106 7.96 3.44 7.91
N LEU A 107 7.65 3.97 9.12
CA LEU A 107 6.37 3.70 9.78
C LEU A 107 5.22 4.26 8.93
N PRO A 108 4.27 3.43 8.48
CA PRO A 108 3.15 3.89 7.68
C PRO A 108 2.26 4.88 8.43
N ILE A 109 1.90 5.99 7.78
CA ILE A 109 1.07 7.06 8.35
C ILE A 109 -0.06 7.40 7.40
N ILE A 110 -1.31 7.27 7.89
CA ILE A 110 -2.51 7.81 7.24
C ILE A 110 -2.94 9.07 7.98
N MET A 111 -3.01 10.21 7.28
CA MET A 111 -3.44 11.47 7.88
C MET A 111 -4.95 11.64 7.80
N LEU A 112 -5.57 12.05 8.90
CA LEU A 112 -6.96 12.51 8.92
C LEU A 112 -7.00 14.02 8.75
N THR A 113 -7.82 14.54 7.83
CA THR A 113 -7.88 15.97 7.48
C THR A 113 -9.32 16.47 7.39
N ALA A 114 -9.56 17.73 7.76
CA ALA A 114 -10.85 18.38 7.53
C ALA A 114 -11.01 18.75 6.02
N ARG A 115 -12.24 18.69 5.51
CA ARG A 115 -12.57 18.88 4.08
C ARG A 115 -12.20 20.25 3.50
N SER A 116 -11.91 21.24 4.33
CA SER A 116 -11.66 22.64 3.95
C SER A 116 -10.19 22.97 3.62
N GLU A 117 -9.28 22.01 3.83
CA GLU A 117 -7.84 22.28 3.75
C GLU A 117 -7.20 21.54 2.57
N GLU A 118 -7.63 21.91 1.34
CA GLU A 118 -6.93 21.45 0.11
C GLU A 118 -5.45 21.84 0.12
N VAL A 119 -5.09 22.92 0.81
CA VAL A 119 -3.70 23.38 1.00
C VAL A 119 -2.88 22.38 1.83
N ASP A 120 -3.50 21.71 2.82
CA ASP A 120 -2.79 20.78 3.70
C ASP A 120 -2.50 19.44 3.01
N ARG A 121 -3.27 19.08 1.98
CA ARG A 121 -3.01 17.84 1.20
C ARG A 121 -1.74 17.96 0.35
N VAL A 122 -1.47 19.13 -0.24
CA VAL A 122 -0.24 19.37 -1.01
C VAL A 122 0.97 19.41 -0.09
N VAL A 123 0.86 20.10 1.05
CA VAL A 123 1.89 20.15 2.11
C VAL A 123 2.10 18.75 2.70
N GLY A 124 1.04 17.96 2.83
CA GLY A 124 1.08 16.63 3.42
C GLY A 124 1.86 15.59 2.62
N PHE A 125 1.79 15.60 1.28
CA PHE A 125 2.59 14.69 0.44
C PHE A 125 4.09 15.04 0.45
N GLU A 126 4.44 16.32 0.61
CA GLU A 126 5.84 16.74 0.83
C GLU A 126 6.38 16.32 2.21
N ILE A 127 5.49 15.99 3.16
CA ILE A 127 5.85 15.60 4.53
C ILE A 127 6.07 14.09 4.67
N GLY A 128 5.65 13.30 3.67
CA GLY A 128 5.89 11.87 3.62
C GLY A 128 4.83 11.00 4.30
N ALA A 129 3.56 11.43 4.35
CA ALA A 129 2.45 10.55 4.71
C ALA A 129 2.12 9.58 3.56
N ASP A 130 1.64 8.38 3.90
CA ASP A 130 1.38 7.29 2.94
C ASP A 130 -0.02 7.35 2.33
N ASP A 131 -1.00 7.96 3.03
CA ASP A 131 -2.36 8.20 2.53
C ASP A 131 -3.05 9.31 3.34
N TYR A 132 -4.17 9.83 2.81
CA TYR A 132 -5.00 10.89 3.42
C TYR A 132 -6.47 10.48 3.41
N VAL A 133 -7.16 10.77 4.52
CA VAL A 133 -8.59 10.53 4.68
C VAL A 133 -9.26 11.80 5.17
N THR A 134 -10.27 12.27 4.43
CA THR A 134 -11.00 13.49 4.81
C THR A 134 -12.12 13.19 5.80
N LYS A 135 -12.21 13.97 6.88
CA LYS A 135 -13.35 13.96 7.81
C LYS A 135 -14.58 14.68 7.17
N PRO A 136 -15.82 14.15 7.31
CA PRO A 136 -16.16 12.88 7.93
C PRO A 136 -15.84 11.69 7.02
N PHE A 137 -15.33 10.63 7.60
CA PHE A 137 -14.99 9.39 6.91
C PHE A 137 -15.83 8.21 7.39
N SER A 138 -15.95 7.20 6.54
CA SER A 138 -16.48 5.91 6.95
C SER A 138 -15.36 5.07 7.59
N PRO A 139 -15.51 4.57 8.85
CA PRO A 139 -14.50 3.69 9.46
C PRO A 139 -14.21 2.42 8.64
N ARG A 140 -15.19 1.94 7.85
CA ARG A 140 -14.98 0.86 6.89
C ARG A 140 -14.08 1.25 5.73
N GLU A 141 -14.22 2.46 5.21
CA GLU A 141 -13.32 3.01 4.19
C GLU A 141 -11.89 3.11 4.75
N LEU A 142 -11.76 3.64 5.97
CA LEU A 142 -10.47 3.71 6.66
C LEU A 142 -9.83 2.33 6.80
N ALA A 143 -10.58 1.29 7.17
CA ALA A 143 -10.09 -0.08 7.26
C ALA A 143 -9.52 -0.60 5.91
N LEU A 144 -10.20 -0.31 4.80
CA LEU A 144 -9.73 -0.68 3.46
C LEU A 144 -8.43 0.05 3.07
N ARG A 145 -8.31 1.33 3.43
CA ARG A 145 -7.10 2.13 3.23
C ARG A 145 -5.94 1.62 4.08
N ILE A 146 -6.17 1.32 5.36
CA ILE A 146 -5.18 0.71 6.24
C ILE A 146 -4.64 -0.59 5.63
N ARG A 147 -5.53 -1.51 5.19
CA ARG A 147 -5.10 -2.74 4.52
C ARG A 147 -4.28 -2.48 3.26
N SER A 148 -4.64 -1.46 2.48
CA SER A 148 -3.92 -1.09 1.28
C SER A 148 -2.52 -0.54 1.58
N VAL A 149 -2.39 0.29 2.63
CA VAL A 149 -1.10 0.85 3.07
C VAL A 149 -0.23 -0.25 3.67
N LEU A 150 -0.74 -1.06 4.61
CA LEU A 150 0.00 -2.16 5.21
C LEU A 150 0.50 -3.17 4.17
N ARG A 151 -0.29 -3.51 3.17
CA ARG A 151 0.15 -4.40 2.08
C ARG A 151 1.31 -3.81 1.29
N ARG A 152 1.42 -2.48 1.19
CA ARG A 152 2.56 -1.80 0.54
C ARG A 152 3.81 -1.79 1.43
N SER A 153 3.63 -1.70 2.75
CA SER A 153 4.73 -1.59 3.73
C SER A 153 5.19 -2.94 4.30
N SER A 154 4.30 -3.93 4.45
CA SER A 154 4.58 -5.20 5.15
C SER A 154 5.29 -6.26 4.32
N ASN A 155 5.79 -5.98 3.24
CA ASN A 155 6.72 -6.67 2.34
C ASN A 155 6.34 -6.33 0.90
N PRO A 156 7.04 -5.48 0.23
CA PRO A 156 7.09 -5.63 -1.20
C PRO A 156 7.63 -7.07 -1.38
N ARG A 157 6.77 -8.00 -1.85
CA ARG A 157 7.28 -9.32 -2.24
C ARG A 157 8.54 -9.05 -3.05
N PRO A 158 9.61 -9.83 -2.94
CA PRO A 158 10.79 -9.63 -3.80
C PRO A 158 10.42 -9.45 -5.28
N ARG A 159 9.26 -10.01 -5.69
CA ARG A 159 8.61 -9.77 -7.00
C ARG A 159 8.05 -8.36 -7.20
N ASP A 160 7.71 -7.63 -6.14
CA ASP A 160 7.12 -6.28 -6.25
C ASP A 160 8.19 -5.18 -6.18
N LEU A 161 9.38 -5.50 -5.63
CA LEU A 161 10.55 -4.61 -5.63
C LEU A 161 11.26 -4.62 -6.98
N LEU A 162 11.42 -5.79 -7.57
CA LEU A 162 12.04 -5.98 -8.86
C LEU A 162 10.97 -6.43 -9.87
N LEU A 163 10.43 -5.49 -10.64
CA LEU A 163 9.50 -5.80 -11.73
C LEU A 163 10.31 -6.06 -12.98
N GLN A 164 10.13 -7.24 -13.58
CA GLN A 164 10.87 -7.64 -14.76
C GLN A 164 9.93 -8.18 -15.84
N ARG A 165 10.18 -7.75 -17.06
CA ARG A 165 9.58 -8.31 -18.27
C ARG A 165 10.62 -8.35 -19.38
N ASP A 166 10.99 -9.57 -19.79
CA ASP A 166 12.11 -9.79 -20.67
C ASP A 166 13.38 -9.10 -20.14
N GLU A 167 14.00 -8.20 -20.90
CA GLU A 167 15.18 -7.44 -20.48
C GLU A 167 14.83 -6.06 -19.88
N LEU A 168 13.55 -5.70 -19.80
CA LEU A 168 13.10 -4.50 -19.09
C LEU A 168 12.99 -4.83 -17.61
N THR A 169 13.78 -4.16 -16.79
CA THR A 169 13.79 -4.33 -15.33
C THR A 169 13.55 -2.99 -14.65
N LEU A 170 12.67 -3.00 -13.64
CA LEU A 170 12.37 -1.84 -12.81
C LEU A 170 12.63 -2.19 -11.35
N ASP A 171 13.73 -1.72 -10.81
CA ASP A 171 14.11 -1.84 -9.40
C ASP A 171 13.47 -0.68 -8.62
N ARG A 172 12.45 -0.99 -7.84
CA ARG A 172 11.68 0.00 -7.09
C ARG A 172 12.37 0.44 -5.81
N GLU A 173 13.26 -0.40 -5.26
CA GLU A 173 14.04 -0.07 -4.08
C GLU A 173 15.19 0.87 -4.44
N ALA A 174 15.92 0.56 -5.51
CA ALA A 174 16.98 1.42 -6.02
C ALA A 174 16.47 2.59 -6.88
N HIS A 175 15.15 2.67 -7.14
CA HIS A 175 14.52 3.64 -8.06
C HIS A 175 15.19 3.68 -9.44
N ARG A 176 15.50 2.51 -10.01
CA ARG A 176 16.29 2.34 -11.23
C ARG A 176 15.55 1.54 -12.28
N CYS A 177 15.64 1.98 -13.53
CA CYS A 177 15.12 1.26 -14.69
C CYS A 177 16.27 0.84 -15.60
N THR A 178 16.27 -0.43 -16.05
CA THR A 178 17.24 -0.93 -17.03
C THR A 178 16.55 -1.63 -18.19
N VAL A 179 17.14 -1.51 -19.37
CA VAL A 179 16.78 -2.26 -20.59
C VAL A 179 18.04 -2.91 -21.11
N ALA A 180 18.06 -4.24 -21.25
CA ALA A 180 19.25 -5.00 -21.64
C ALA A 180 20.50 -4.60 -20.81
N GLU A 181 20.33 -4.53 -19.48
CA GLU A 181 21.35 -4.12 -18.49
C GLU A 181 21.83 -2.65 -18.60
N GLN A 182 21.32 -1.88 -19.56
CA GLN A 182 21.61 -0.46 -19.67
C GLN A 182 20.60 0.37 -18.87
N GLU A 183 21.11 1.25 -18.01
CA GLU A 183 20.27 2.14 -17.22
C GLU A 183 19.60 3.19 -18.08
N ILE A 184 18.28 3.36 -17.85
CA ILE A 184 17.42 4.33 -18.54
C ILE A 184 16.99 5.39 -17.52
N GLU A 185 17.32 6.64 -17.81
CA GLU A 185 16.86 7.76 -16.99
C GLU A 185 15.37 8.03 -17.17
N LEU A 186 14.58 7.68 -16.17
CA LEU A 186 13.17 8.04 -16.07
C LEU A 186 12.99 9.20 -15.09
N THR A 187 12.07 10.11 -15.39
CA THR A 187 11.59 11.04 -14.36
C THR A 187 10.78 10.27 -13.32
N ALA A 188 10.64 10.81 -12.10
CA ALA A 188 9.86 10.16 -11.03
C ALA A 188 8.44 9.76 -11.52
N LYS A 189 7.76 10.63 -12.27
CA LYS A 189 6.42 10.34 -12.80
C LYS A 189 6.39 9.26 -13.89
N GLU A 190 7.41 9.19 -14.73
CA GLU A 190 7.56 8.12 -15.73
C GLU A 190 7.85 6.78 -15.04
N PHE A 191 8.69 6.79 -14.01
CA PHE A 191 8.99 5.63 -13.19
C PHE A 191 7.74 5.08 -12.48
N ASP A 192 6.99 5.96 -11.81
CA ASP A 192 5.75 5.59 -11.11
C ASP A 192 4.66 5.06 -12.06
N LEU A 193 4.54 5.66 -13.26
CA LEU A 193 3.63 5.17 -14.31
C LEU A 193 4.01 3.77 -14.75
N LEU A 194 5.30 3.53 -15.04
CA LEU A 194 5.79 2.22 -15.46
C LEU A 194 5.57 1.18 -14.35
N ALA A 195 5.92 1.51 -13.10
CA ALA A 195 5.71 0.63 -11.94
C ALA A 195 4.23 0.29 -11.78
N THR A 196 3.33 1.30 -11.84
CA THR A 196 1.89 1.11 -11.69
C THR A 196 1.31 0.16 -12.74
N LEU A 197 1.81 0.23 -13.98
CA LEU A 197 1.37 -0.63 -15.07
C LEU A 197 1.98 -2.03 -14.98
N MET A 198 3.27 -2.15 -14.68
CA MET A 198 3.98 -3.43 -14.56
C MET A 198 3.54 -4.27 -13.36
N MET A 199 3.06 -3.65 -12.27
CA MET A 199 2.57 -4.40 -11.10
C MET A 199 1.36 -5.26 -11.39
N ARG A 200 0.59 -4.97 -12.43
CA ARG A 200 -0.60 -5.75 -12.81
C ARG A 200 -0.70 -5.89 -14.33
N PRO A 201 0.14 -6.74 -14.94
CA PRO A 201 0.08 -7.01 -16.37
C PRO A 201 -1.33 -7.47 -16.78
N GLY A 202 -1.74 -7.14 -18.01
CA GLY A 202 -3.07 -7.46 -18.54
C GLY A 202 -4.21 -6.56 -18.04
N GLN A 203 -4.08 -5.95 -16.85
CA GLN A 203 -5.14 -5.11 -16.28
C GLN A 203 -5.17 -3.71 -16.92
N VAL A 204 -6.35 -3.33 -17.44
CA VAL A 204 -6.57 -1.97 -17.96
C VAL A 204 -6.72 -1.00 -16.78
N ARG A 205 -5.97 0.09 -16.82
CA ARG A 205 -6.08 1.23 -15.90
C ARG A 205 -6.65 2.43 -16.65
N THR A 206 -7.69 3.06 -16.09
CA THR A 206 -8.22 4.30 -16.67
C THR A 206 -7.22 5.45 -16.48
N ARG A 207 -7.39 6.53 -17.22
CA ARG A 207 -6.54 7.72 -17.07
C ARG A 207 -6.66 8.32 -15.67
N GLU A 208 -7.86 8.35 -15.14
CA GLU A 208 -8.17 8.84 -13.79
C GLU A 208 -7.47 7.98 -12.73
N GLN A 209 -7.51 6.64 -12.87
CA GLN A 209 -6.80 5.73 -11.97
C GLN A 209 -5.28 5.89 -12.03
N LEU A 210 -4.72 6.19 -13.20
CA LEU A 210 -3.29 6.47 -13.35
C LEU A 210 -2.90 7.82 -12.77
N ILE A 211 -3.75 8.85 -12.93
CA ILE A 211 -3.55 10.16 -12.29
C ILE A 211 -3.55 9.98 -10.77
N GLU A 212 -4.58 9.33 -10.24
CA GLU A 212 -4.69 9.09 -8.81
C GLU A 212 -3.48 8.30 -8.25
N ALA A 213 -3.02 7.28 -8.97
CA ALA A 213 -1.91 6.44 -8.53
C ALA A 213 -0.56 7.17 -8.52
N VAL A 214 -0.33 8.12 -9.43
CA VAL A 214 0.98 8.73 -9.68
C VAL A 214 1.07 10.19 -9.25
N TRP A 215 -0.05 10.92 -9.30
CA TRP A 215 -0.13 12.34 -8.88
C TRP A 215 -1.00 12.54 -7.64
N GLY A 216 -1.65 11.47 -7.16
CA GLY A 216 -2.61 11.59 -6.07
C GLY A 216 -3.85 12.38 -6.51
N SER A 217 -4.41 13.14 -5.59
CA SER A 217 -5.60 13.98 -5.87
C SER A 217 -5.22 15.37 -6.42
N ASP A 218 -4.13 15.49 -7.16
CA ASP A 218 -3.80 16.75 -7.83
C ASP A 218 -4.75 16.96 -9.01
N PHE A 219 -5.83 17.71 -8.78
CA PHE A 219 -6.85 18.05 -9.78
C PHE A 219 -6.33 18.96 -10.91
N SER A 220 -5.09 19.48 -10.81
CA SER A 220 -4.48 20.27 -11.88
C SER A 220 -4.00 19.41 -13.05
N VAL A 221 -3.86 18.09 -12.84
CA VAL A 221 -3.36 17.16 -13.84
C VAL A 221 -4.49 16.70 -14.76
N SER A 222 -4.43 17.13 -16.02
CA SER A 222 -5.41 16.70 -17.03
C SER A 222 -5.08 15.30 -17.58
N SER A 223 -6.09 14.62 -18.13
CA SER A 223 -5.91 13.33 -18.81
C SER A 223 -4.89 13.39 -19.97
N ARG A 224 -4.69 14.56 -20.58
CA ARG A 224 -3.66 14.78 -21.62
C ARG A 224 -2.23 14.69 -21.06
N THR A 225 -2.05 14.98 -19.78
CA THR A 225 -0.74 14.89 -19.12
C THR A 225 -0.25 13.44 -19.12
N ILE A 226 -1.13 12.48 -18.81
CA ILE A 226 -0.83 11.04 -18.87
C ILE A 226 -0.35 10.63 -20.25
N ASP A 227 -1.08 11.02 -21.28
CA ASP A 227 -0.77 10.66 -22.68
C ASP A 227 0.63 11.17 -23.07
N THR A 228 1.01 12.36 -22.58
CA THR A 228 2.34 12.94 -22.80
C THR A 228 3.45 12.18 -22.07
N HIS A 229 3.25 11.84 -20.80
CA HIS A 229 4.23 11.08 -20.03
C HIS A 229 4.39 9.66 -20.58
N LEU A 230 3.30 8.98 -20.94
CA LEU A 230 3.36 7.65 -21.54
C LEU A 230 4.01 7.65 -22.92
N LYS A 231 3.84 8.73 -23.72
CA LYS A 231 4.57 8.88 -24.97
C LYS A 231 6.08 8.95 -24.72
N ARG A 232 6.53 9.82 -23.81
CA ARG A 232 7.96 9.97 -23.45
C ARG A 232 8.52 8.68 -22.85
N LEU A 233 7.75 8.02 -21.98
CA LEU A 233 8.13 6.74 -21.39
C LEU A 233 8.37 5.69 -22.48
N ARG A 234 7.46 5.55 -23.46
CA ARG A 234 7.62 4.63 -24.58
C ARG A 234 8.88 4.93 -25.40
N GLU A 235 9.18 6.20 -25.66
CA GLU A 235 10.38 6.62 -26.37
C GLU A 235 11.65 6.18 -25.62
N LYS A 236 11.64 6.26 -24.28
CA LYS A 236 12.77 5.89 -23.42
C LYS A 236 12.99 4.38 -23.29
N ILE A 237 11.92 3.60 -23.12
CA ILE A 237 12.01 2.13 -23.01
C ILE A 237 12.21 1.43 -24.37
N GLY A 238 12.18 2.18 -25.47
CA GLY A 238 12.57 1.75 -26.80
C GLY A 238 11.83 0.49 -27.28
N PRO A 239 12.52 -0.66 -27.46
CA PRO A 239 11.91 -1.89 -27.97
C PRO A 239 10.73 -2.39 -27.16
N TYR A 240 10.64 -2.02 -25.89
CA TYR A 240 9.57 -2.42 -24.95
C TYR A 240 8.38 -1.47 -24.95
N ALA A 241 8.36 -0.46 -25.81
CA ALA A 241 7.26 0.51 -25.94
C ALA A 241 5.89 -0.15 -26.20
N GLU A 242 5.88 -1.26 -26.96
CA GLU A 242 4.67 -2.01 -27.32
C GLU A 242 4.03 -2.74 -26.11
N LEU A 243 4.81 -2.98 -25.05
CA LEU A 243 4.27 -3.55 -23.81
C LEU A 243 3.28 -2.60 -23.12
N ILE A 244 3.41 -1.28 -23.32
CA ILE A 244 2.45 -0.29 -22.85
C ILE A 244 1.38 -0.10 -23.93
N GLN A 245 0.26 -0.78 -23.81
CA GLN A 245 -0.83 -0.76 -24.77
C GLN A 245 -1.85 0.31 -24.45
N THR A 246 -2.34 1.02 -25.49
CA THR A 246 -3.45 1.96 -25.36
C THR A 246 -4.78 1.25 -25.62
N VAL A 247 -5.68 1.27 -24.64
CA VAL A 247 -7.05 0.81 -24.77
C VAL A 247 -7.92 2.02 -25.11
N ARG A 248 -8.30 2.17 -26.38
CA ARG A 248 -9.03 3.35 -26.89
C ARG A 248 -10.29 3.61 -26.07
N GLY A 249 -10.49 4.86 -25.70
CA GLY A 249 -11.67 5.31 -24.91
C GLY A 249 -11.63 4.93 -23.43
N VAL A 250 -10.67 4.09 -22.97
CA VAL A 250 -10.58 3.62 -21.58
C VAL A 250 -9.29 4.11 -20.90
N GLY A 251 -8.12 3.68 -21.38
CA GLY A 251 -6.88 3.99 -20.71
C GLY A 251 -5.69 3.18 -21.24
N TYR A 252 -4.91 2.61 -20.35
CA TYR A 252 -3.67 1.91 -20.67
C TYR A 252 -3.54 0.61 -19.90
N ARG A 253 -2.78 -0.34 -20.45
CA ARG A 253 -2.36 -1.56 -19.76
C ARG A 253 -0.94 -1.92 -20.12
N PHE A 254 -0.27 -2.67 -19.27
CA PHE A 254 0.93 -3.38 -19.59
C PHE A 254 0.58 -4.76 -20.16
N SER A 255 1.26 -5.20 -21.21
CA SER A 255 1.04 -6.52 -21.80
C SER A 255 1.39 -7.64 -20.82
N GLU A 256 0.70 -8.77 -20.94
CA GLU A 256 1.02 -9.98 -20.19
C GLU A 256 2.34 -10.61 -20.65
#